data_8cc06b32a7981bb9513eaa6aef38a63d
#
_entry.id   8cc06b32a7981bb9513eaa6aef38a63d
#
_cell.length_a   1.000
_cell.length_b   1.000
_cell.length_c   1.000
_cell.angle_alpha   90.00
_cell.angle_beta   90.00
_cell.angle_gamma   90.00
#
_symmetry.space_group_name_H-M   'P 1'
#
loop_
_entity.id
_entity.type
_entity.pdbx_description
1 polymer ?
#
loop_
_entity_poly.entity_id
_entity_poly.type
_entity_poly.pdbx_seq_one_letter_code
_entity_poly.pdbx_strand_id
1 'polypeptide(L)'
;MPIFIVTRFGSIGDNGSGGLYAYCCIYAAMNMAVKSISIEFADHGILAAVLHPGSVATKTRTGGNGIPVSKSVIGVRGVIEGITPDVTGSSQRHDGGNIEW
;
A
#
# COMPACT_ATOMS: atom_id res chain seq x y z
N MET A 1 -0.31 14.98 -4.56
CA MET A 1 -0.82 14.00 -3.56
C MET A 1 0.15 12.84 -3.47
N PRO A 2 0.89 12.68 -2.35
CA PRO A 2 1.84 11.59 -2.21
C PRO A 2 1.14 10.23 -2.08
N ILE A 3 1.54 9.29 -2.93
CA ILE A 3 1.06 7.91 -2.89
C ILE A 3 2.28 7.00 -2.80
N PHE A 4 2.24 6.05 -1.88
CA PHE A 4 3.33 5.11 -1.65
C PHE A 4 2.90 3.69 -2.00
N ILE A 5 3.62 3.08 -2.92
CA ILE A 5 3.37 1.68 -3.31
C ILE A 5 4.24 0.80 -2.43
N VAL A 6 3.60 -0.07 -1.67
CA VAL A 6 4.29 -0.96 -0.72
C VAL A 6 3.72 -2.37 -0.80
N THR A 7 4.22 -3.24 0.05
CA THR A 7 3.75 -4.61 0.18
C THR A 7 2.95 -4.79 1.47
N ARG A 8 2.00 -5.72 1.45
CA ARG A 8 1.24 -6.11 2.63
C ARG A 8 2.13 -6.68 3.76
N PHE A 9 3.35 -7.09 3.46
CA PHE A 9 4.29 -7.56 4.47
C PHE A 9 4.69 -6.48 5.48
N GLY A 10 4.42 -5.20 5.20
CA GLY A 10 4.56 -4.13 6.17
C GLY A 10 3.40 -4.03 7.16
N SER A 11 2.30 -4.71 6.92
CA SER A 11 1.15 -4.71 7.81
C SER A 11 1.37 -5.63 9.00
N ILE A 12 1.36 -5.08 10.20
CA ILE A 12 1.47 -5.85 11.43
C ILE A 12 0.22 -6.70 11.63
N GLY A 13 -0.95 -6.11 11.40
CA GLY A 13 -2.23 -6.81 11.57
C GLY A 13 -2.43 -7.95 10.59
N ASP A 14 -1.88 -7.84 9.38
CA ASP A 14 -1.99 -8.87 8.34
C ASP A 14 -0.88 -9.92 8.41
N ASN A 15 0.07 -9.77 9.34
CA ASN A 15 1.21 -10.68 9.46
C ASN A 15 0.77 -11.99 10.15
N GLY A 16 0.55 -13.00 9.36
CA GLY A 16 0.20 -14.34 9.85
C GLY A 16 1.28 -15.40 9.66
N SER A 17 2.32 -15.09 8.89
CA SER A 17 3.35 -16.07 8.52
C SER A 17 4.67 -15.94 9.28
N GLY A 18 4.96 -14.75 9.81
CA GLY A 18 6.27 -14.47 10.41
C GLY A 18 7.38 -14.46 9.36
N GLY A 19 8.62 -14.47 9.81
CA GLY A 19 9.78 -14.46 8.92
C GLY A 19 10.03 -13.11 8.24
N LEU A 20 10.99 -13.04 7.35
CA LEU A 20 11.34 -11.84 6.57
C LEU A 20 11.50 -10.58 7.45
N TYR A 21 12.20 -10.70 8.56
CA TYR A 21 12.25 -9.65 9.60
C TYR A 21 12.67 -8.29 9.07
N ALA A 22 13.81 -8.21 8.38
CA ALA A 22 14.30 -6.92 7.87
C ALA A 22 13.34 -6.31 6.86
N TYR A 23 12.84 -7.12 5.94
CA TYR A 23 11.89 -6.70 4.91
C TYR A 23 10.60 -6.14 5.51
N CYS A 24 10.01 -6.89 6.43
CA CYS A 24 8.77 -6.47 7.09
C CYS A 24 8.97 -5.22 7.94
N CYS A 25 10.08 -5.12 8.67
CA CYS A 25 10.38 -3.94 9.49
C CYS A 25 10.58 -2.68 8.66
N ILE A 26 11.25 -2.78 7.51
CA ILE A 26 11.44 -1.64 6.60
C ILE A 26 10.10 -1.12 6.10
N TYR A 27 9.22 -2.00 5.65
CA TYR A 27 7.92 -1.59 5.15
C TYR A 27 6.96 -1.15 6.24
N ALA A 28 7.04 -1.72 7.45
CA ALA A 28 6.28 -1.23 8.60
C ALA A 28 6.74 0.19 8.98
N ALA A 29 8.04 0.46 8.90
CA ALA A 29 8.58 1.81 9.13
C ALA A 29 8.06 2.80 8.07
N MET A 30 7.99 2.38 6.80
CA MET A 30 7.41 3.19 5.74
C MET A 30 5.93 3.49 6.01
N ASN A 31 5.16 2.50 6.44
CA ASN A 31 3.76 2.68 6.80
C ASN A 31 3.60 3.72 7.92
N MET A 32 4.46 3.67 8.93
CA MET A 32 4.46 4.67 10.00
C MET A 32 4.77 6.07 9.47
N ALA A 33 5.76 6.19 8.60
CA ALA A 33 6.13 7.48 8.02
C ALA A 33 4.97 8.07 7.20
N VAL A 34 4.29 7.25 6.40
CA VAL A 34 3.15 7.69 5.60
C VAL A 34 2.00 8.14 6.51
N LYS A 35 1.73 7.40 7.57
CA LYS A 35 0.71 7.78 8.54
C LYS A 35 1.01 9.14 9.17
N SER A 36 2.25 9.35 9.58
CA SER A 36 2.70 10.62 10.16
C SER A 36 2.56 11.77 9.17
N ILE A 37 2.96 11.56 7.92
CA ILE A 37 2.81 12.56 6.86
C ILE A 37 1.33 12.92 6.66
N SER A 38 0.45 11.93 6.66
CA SER A 38 -0.98 12.18 6.45
C SER A 38 -1.59 13.07 7.53
N ILE A 39 -1.09 12.97 8.76
CA ILE A 39 -1.55 13.79 9.89
C ILE A 39 -0.92 15.19 9.82
N GLU A 40 0.41 15.24 9.64
CA GLU A 40 1.17 16.47 9.71
C GLU A 40 0.81 17.45 8.60
N PHE A 41 0.54 16.96 7.40
CA PHE A 41 0.25 17.79 6.24
C PHE A 41 -1.22 17.84 5.85
N ALA A 42 -2.12 17.34 6.69
CA ALA A 42 -3.57 17.37 6.42
C ALA A 42 -4.06 18.81 6.23
N ASP A 43 -3.58 19.75 7.04
CA ASP A 43 -3.97 21.16 6.97
C ASP A 43 -3.49 21.86 5.70
N HIS A 44 -2.52 21.27 5.00
CA HIS A 44 -2.01 21.79 3.73
C HIS A 44 -2.72 21.18 2.52
N GLY A 45 -3.77 20.39 2.74
CA GLY A 45 -4.50 19.74 1.66
C GLY A 45 -3.74 18.58 1.02
N ILE A 46 -2.71 18.05 1.68
CA ILE A 46 -1.92 16.95 1.18
C ILE A 46 -2.50 15.63 1.70
N LEU A 47 -2.83 14.75 0.77
CA LEU A 47 -3.34 13.43 1.09
C LEU A 47 -2.23 12.40 0.89
N ALA A 48 -2.08 11.48 1.83
CA ALA A 48 -1.07 10.44 1.75
C ALA A 48 -1.69 9.07 2.09
N ALA A 49 -1.39 8.07 1.28
CA ALA A 49 -1.90 6.72 1.49
C ALA A 49 -0.88 5.68 1.04
N VAL A 50 -1.02 4.50 1.58
CA VAL A 50 -0.23 3.33 1.19
C VAL A 50 -1.09 2.46 0.29
N LEU A 51 -0.54 2.02 -0.83
CA LEU A 51 -1.21 1.14 -1.76
C LEU A 51 -0.44 -0.16 -1.93
N HIS A 52 -1.16 -1.26 -1.85
CA HIS A 52 -0.64 -2.59 -2.13
C HIS A 52 -1.11 -3.03 -3.51
N PRO A 53 -0.17 -3.23 -4.47
CA PRO A 53 -0.55 -3.54 -5.85
C PRO A 53 -1.03 -4.99 -6.06
N GLY A 54 -0.99 -5.81 -5.05
CA GLY A 54 -1.27 -7.23 -5.14
C GLY A 54 -0.01 -8.04 -5.50
N SER A 55 -0.16 -9.33 -5.60
CA SER A 55 0.92 -10.21 -6.05
C SER A 55 0.96 -10.17 -7.58
N VAL A 56 1.74 -9.22 -8.11
CA VAL A 56 1.78 -8.94 -9.54
C VAL A 56 2.64 -9.96 -10.27
N ALA A 57 2.16 -10.45 -11.41
CA ALA A 57 2.86 -11.43 -12.23
C ALA A 57 4.02 -10.78 -12.98
N THR A 58 5.18 -10.71 -12.34
CA THR A 58 6.42 -10.25 -12.95
C THR A 58 7.39 -11.43 -13.09
N LYS A 59 8.36 -11.29 -13.98
CA LYS A 59 9.35 -12.35 -14.22
C LYS A 59 10.21 -12.65 -13.00
N THR A 60 10.52 -11.62 -12.21
CA THR A 60 11.46 -11.72 -11.10
C THR A 60 10.80 -12.18 -9.81
N ARG A 61 9.52 -11.95 -9.64
CA ARG A 61 8.85 -12.21 -8.36
C ARG A 61 7.99 -13.46 -8.36
N THR A 62 7.12 -13.62 -9.33
CA THR A 62 6.10 -14.66 -9.29
C THR A 62 6.29 -15.74 -10.35
N GLY A 63 7.33 -15.62 -11.19
CA GLY A 63 7.54 -16.54 -12.30
C GLY A 63 6.39 -16.54 -13.30
N GLY A 64 5.65 -15.45 -13.40
CA GLY A 64 4.48 -15.34 -14.26
C GLY A 64 3.16 -15.68 -13.59
N ASN A 65 3.19 -16.12 -12.33
CA ASN A 65 1.98 -16.36 -11.54
C ASN A 65 1.57 -15.09 -10.78
N GLY A 66 0.30 -14.99 -10.45
CA GLY A 66 -0.26 -13.82 -9.78
C GLY A 66 -1.15 -13.01 -10.70
N ILE A 67 -1.53 -11.81 -10.29
CA ILE A 67 -2.40 -10.96 -11.10
C ILE A 67 -1.64 -10.31 -12.25
N PRO A 68 -2.27 -10.13 -13.42
CA PRO A 68 -1.64 -9.42 -14.52
C PRO A 68 -1.27 -7.98 -14.14
N VAL A 69 -0.15 -7.49 -14.66
CA VAL A 69 0.31 -6.12 -14.42
C VAL A 69 -0.79 -5.10 -14.79
N SER A 70 -1.45 -5.29 -15.93
CA SER A 70 -2.53 -4.40 -16.36
C SER A 70 -3.68 -4.32 -15.35
N LYS A 71 -4.06 -5.45 -14.76
CA LYS A 71 -5.12 -5.50 -13.76
C LYS A 71 -4.71 -4.75 -12.48
N SER A 72 -3.47 -4.94 -12.04
CA SER A 72 -2.94 -4.21 -10.87
C SER A 72 -2.92 -2.71 -11.12
N VAL A 73 -2.42 -2.28 -12.27
CA VAL A 73 -2.32 -0.85 -12.62
C VAL A 73 -3.70 -0.20 -12.70
N ILE A 74 -4.68 -0.86 -13.33
CA ILE A 74 -6.04 -0.35 -13.43
C ILE A 74 -6.65 -0.22 -12.02
N GLY A 75 -6.46 -1.22 -11.17
CA GLY A 75 -6.96 -1.20 -9.80
C GLY A 75 -6.35 -0.09 -8.96
N VAL A 76 -5.03 0.04 -9.00
CA VAL A 76 -4.29 1.10 -8.27
C VAL A 76 -4.73 2.48 -8.75
N ARG A 77 -4.86 2.68 -10.06
CA ARG A 77 -5.33 3.94 -10.61
C ARG A 77 -6.73 4.29 -10.14
N GLY A 78 -7.63 3.32 -10.10
CA GLY A 78 -8.98 3.50 -9.59
C GLY A 78 -9.00 3.91 -8.12
N VAL A 79 -8.15 3.31 -7.29
CA VAL A 79 -8.02 3.66 -5.89
C VAL A 79 -7.49 5.09 -5.74
N ILE A 80 -6.46 5.47 -6.50
CA ILE A 80 -5.89 6.81 -6.46
C ILE A 80 -6.95 7.85 -6.81
N GLU A 81 -7.73 7.62 -7.86
CA GLU A 81 -8.78 8.55 -8.30
C GLU A 81 -9.90 8.68 -7.26
N GLY A 82 -10.10 7.67 -6.43
CA GLY A 82 -11.11 7.67 -5.36
C GLY A 82 -10.63 8.18 -4.01
N ILE A 83 -9.36 8.58 -3.88
CA ILE A 83 -8.84 9.05 -2.59
C ILE A 83 -9.43 10.40 -2.24
N THR A 84 -9.96 10.49 -1.03
CA THR A 84 -10.56 11.69 -0.45
C THR A 84 -9.89 11.97 0.91
N PRO A 85 -10.12 13.14 1.53
CA PRO A 85 -9.62 13.41 2.88
C PRO A 85 -10.00 12.36 3.92
N ASP A 86 -11.13 11.69 3.73
CA ASP A 86 -11.61 10.67 4.67
C ASP A 86 -10.75 9.41 4.68
N VAL A 87 -10.03 9.12 3.59
CA VAL A 87 -9.21 7.92 3.48
C VAL A 87 -7.71 8.21 3.52
N THR A 88 -7.30 9.47 3.72
CA THR A 88 -5.89 9.78 3.91
C THR A 88 -5.35 9.07 5.16
N GLY A 89 -4.11 8.63 5.12
CA GLY A 89 -3.53 7.87 6.22
C GLY A 89 -4.02 6.43 6.27
N SER A 90 -4.58 5.91 5.21
CA SER A 90 -5.02 4.52 5.11
C SER A 90 -4.05 3.66 4.31
N SER A 91 -4.18 2.35 4.48
CA SER A 91 -3.48 1.36 3.68
C SER A 91 -4.54 0.60 2.88
N GLN A 92 -4.40 0.60 1.57
CA GLN A 92 -5.40 0.03 0.68
C GLN A 92 -4.80 -0.93 -0.33
N ARG A 93 -5.60 -1.90 -0.76
CA ARG A 93 -5.23 -2.81 -1.83
C ARG A 93 -5.65 -2.24 -3.19
N HIS A 94 -5.07 -2.83 -4.25
CA HIS A 94 -5.39 -2.47 -5.63
C HIS A 94 -6.87 -2.63 -5.99
N ASP A 95 -7.61 -3.46 -5.24
CA ASP A 95 -9.05 -3.70 -5.46
C ASP A 95 -9.95 -2.79 -4.63
N GLY A 96 -9.37 -1.83 -3.91
CA GLY A 96 -10.09 -0.90 -3.04
C GLY A 96 -10.31 -1.39 -1.62
N GLY A 97 -9.90 -2.63 -1.30
CA GLY A 97 -10.00 -3.15 0.06
C GLY A 97 -8.99 -2.49 1.00
N ASN A 98 -9.34 -2.41 2.28
CA ASN A 98 -8.44 -1.91 3.30
C ASN A 98 -7.49 -2.99 3.79
N ILE A 99 -6.30 -2.57 4.21
CA ILE A 99 -5.33 -3.43 4.88
C ILE A 99 -5.03 -2.79 6.23
N GLU A 100 -4.98 -3.61 7.28
CA GLU A 100 -4.55 -3.12 8.59
C GLU A 100 -3.07 -2.72 8.56
N TRP A 101 -2.73 -1.74 9.37
CA TRP A 101 -1.32 -1.31 9.49
C TRP A 101 -0.35 -2.40 10.01
#